data_9bcb1252a70b58bef3d431804c3cd12a
#
_entry.id   9bcb1252a70b58bef3d431804c3cd12a
#
_cell.length_a   1.000
_cell.length_b   1.000
_cell.length_c   1.000
_cell.angle_alpha   90.00
_cell.angle_beta   90.00
_cell.angle_gamma   90.00
#
_symmetry.space_group_name_H-M   'P 1'
#
loop_
_entity.id
_entity.type
_entity.pdbx_description
1 polymer ?
#
loop_
_entity_poly.entity_id
_entity_poly.type
_entity_poly.pdbx_seq_one_letter_code
_entity_poly.pdbx_strand_id
1 'polypeptide(L)'
;MVYQTREEMLKVLGENLKASRLAENLSQQVVAERSGISLKAVRNLESGENASTLSLLSYCRTVRKIDWLMTLAPPEVNPSLFGRQGAEVKRQRAGRQKREV
;
A
#
# COMPACT_ATOMS: atom_id res chain seq x y z
N MET A 1 0.51 5.90 -20.54
CA MET A 1 -0.96 5.93 -20.45
C MET A 1 -1.41 6.98 -19.45
N VAL A 2 -2.45 7.71 -19.76
CA VAL A 2 -2.97 8.75 -18.91
C VAL A 2 -4.26 8.28 -18.28
N TYR A 3 -4.32 8.34 -16.94
CA TYR A 3 -5.53 8.02 -16.20
C TYR A 3 -6.24 9.30 -15.87
N GLN A 4 -7.54 9.38 -16.16
CA GLN A 4 -8.27 10.63 -16.05
C GLN A 4 -8.95 10.81 -14.71
N THR A 5 -9.34 9.72 -14.07
CA THR A 5 -10.05 9.82 -12.79
C THR A 5 -9.43 8.88 -11.78
N ARG A 6 -9.72 9.21 -10.50
CA ARG A 6 -9.30 8.33 -9.42
C ARG A 6 -9.93 6.95 -9.56
N GLU A 7 -11.18 6.94 -10.02
CA GLU A 7 -11.90 5.68 -10.20
C GLU A 7 -11.23 4.80 -11.23
N GLU A 8 -10.76 5.39 -12.33
CA GLU A 8 -10.01 4.64 -13.33
C GLU A 8 -8.72 4.08 -12.78
N MET A 9 -8.00 4.90 -12.00
CA MET A 9 -6.76 4.45 -11.40
C MET A 9 -6.98 3.31 -10.42
N LEU A 10 -8.06 3.39 -9.64
CA LEU A 10 -8.39 2.31 -8.71
C LEU A 10 -8.71 1.02 -9.44
N LYS A 11 -9.40 1.11 -10.56
CA LYS A 11 -9.72 -0.09 -11.35
C LYS A 11 -8.45 -0.73 -11.91
N VAL A 12 -7.58 0.09 -12.46
CA VAL A 12 -6.33 -0.43 -13.01
C VAL A 12 -5.48 -1.06 -11.91
N LEU A 13 -5.39 -0.38 -10.77
CA LEU A 13 -4.67 -0.93 -9.62
C LEU A 13 -5.26 -2.28 -9.21
N GLY A 14 -6.58 -2.35 -9.13
CA GLY A 14 -7.25 -3.59 -8.74
C GLY A 14 -6.97 -4.73 -9.70
N GLU A 15 -7.00 -4.43 -11.00
CA GLU A 15 -6.69 -5.45 -12.00
C GLU A 15 -5.26 -5.93 -11.89
N ASN A 16 -4.33 -5.02 -11.64
CA ASN A 16 -2.93 -5.39 -11.47
C ASN A 16 -2.71 -6.22 -10.22
N LEU A 17 -3.41 -5.89 -9.15
CA LEU A 17 -3.32 -6.68 -7.91
C LEU A 17 -3.85 -8.08 -8.15
N LYS A 18 -4.99 -8.19 -8.83
CA LYS A 18 -5.57 -9.50 -9.14
C LYS A 18 -4.62 -10.32 -10.00
N ALA A 19 -4.01 -9.69 -11.01
CA ALA A 19 -3.06 -10.37 -11.87
C ALA A 19 -1.86 -10.87 -11.07
N SER A 20 -1.38 -10.06 -10.13
CA SER A 20 -0.26 -10.44 -9.28
C SER A 20 -0.62 -11.63 -8.39
N ARG A 21 -1.85 -11.62 -7.86
CA ARG A 21 -2.32 -12.75 -7.05
C ARG A 21 -2.38 -14.03 -7.86
N LEU A 22 -2.94 -13.92 -9.05
CA LEU A 22 -3.06 -15.11 -9.92
C LEU A 22 -1.69 -15.63 -10.35
N ALA A 23 -0.74 -14.72 -10.55
CA ALA A 23 0.62 -15.14 -10.90
C ALA A 23 1.28 -15.95 -9.78
N GLU A 24 0.86 -15.70 -8.53
CA GLU A 24 1.34 -16.47 -7.38
C GLU A 24 0.48 -17.69 -7.10
N ASN A 25 -0.52 -17.95 -7.94
CA ASN A 25 -1.44 -19.09 -7.78
C ASN A 25 -2.20 -19.07 -6.47
N LEU A 26 -2.59 -17.88 -6.04
CA LEU A 26 -3.29 -17.72 -4.77
C LEU A 26 -4.76 -17.39 -5.00
N SER A 27 -5.62 -17.97 -4.17
CA SER A 27 -7.03 -17.58 -4.17
C SER A 27 -7.22 -16.33 -3.35
N GLN A 28 -8.38 -15.68 -3.52
CA GLN A 28 -8.71 -14.52 -2.70
C GLN A 28 -8.72 -14.86 -1.22
N GLN A 29 -9.26 -16.02 -0.90
CA GLN A 29 -9.33 -16.46 0.50
C GLN A 29 -7.94 -16.59 1.10
N VAL A 30 -7.03 -17.22 0.36
CA VAL A 30 -5.67 -17.41 0.85
C VAL A 30 -4.96 -16.07 1.04
N VAL A 31 -5.15 -15.15 0.10
CA VAL A 31 -4.54 -13.84 0.25
C VAL A 31 -5.10 -13.12 1.48
N ALA A 32 -6.41 -13.22 1.69
CA ALA A 32 -7.01 -12.60 2.87
C ALA A 32 -6.39 -13.16 4.15
N GLU A 33 -6.26 -14.48 4.22
CA GLU A 33 -5.68 -15.11 5.40
C GLU A 33 -4.24 -14.73 5.61
N ARG A 34 -3.44 -14.78 4.57
CA ARG A 34 -2.02 -14.47 4.69
C ARG A 34 -1.77 -13.00 4.96
N SER A 35 -2.62 -12.14 4.43
CA SER A 35 -2.49 -10.69 4.61
C SER A 35 -3.07 -10.22 5.94
N GLY A 36 -3.89 -11.05 6.59
CA GLY A 36 -4.54 -10.62 7.81
C GLY A 36 -5.62 -9.58 7.57
N ILE A 37 -6.24 -9.60 6.40
CA ILE A 37 -7.32 -8.68 6.05
C ILE A 37 -8.56 -9.49 5.69
N SER A 38 -9.71 -8.81 5.66
CA SER A 38 -10.95 -9.51 5.37
C SER A 38 -11.04 -9.88 3.89
N LEU A 39 -11.83 -10.89 3.60
CA LEU A 39 -12.09 -11.26 2.21
C LEU A 39 -12.75 -10.09 1.48
N LYS A 40 -13.60 -9.35 2.17
CA LYS A 40 -14.23 -8.18 1.56
C LYS A 40 -13.18 -7.14 1.18
N ALA A 41 -12.16 -6.95 2.01
CA ALA A 41 -11.08 -6.01 1.69
C ALA A 41 -10.34 -6.46 0.43
N VAL A 42 -10.07 -7.75 0.30
CA VAL A 42 -9.43 -8.28 -0.90
C VAL A 42 -10.29 -8.00 -2.12
N ARG A 43 -11.58 -8.29 -2.02
CA ARG A 43 -12.49 -8.06 -3.15
C ARG A 43 -12.57 -6.59 -3.51
N ASN A 44 -12.62 -5.71 -2.52
CA ASN A 44 -12.67 -4.29 -2.77
C ASN A 44 -11.41 -3.81 -3.50
N LEU A 45 -10.26 -4.27 -3.05
CA LEU A 45 -9.01 -3.90 -3.70
C LEU A 45 -9.00 -4.33 -5.16
N GLU A 46 -9.42 -5.56 -5.44
CA GLU A 46 -9.35 -6.08 -6.80
C GLU A 46 -10.41 -5.51 -7.72
N SER A 47 -11.53 -5.05 -7.17
CA SER A 47 -12.58 -4.47 -7.99
C SER A 47 -12.46 -2.96 -8.16
N GLY A 48 -11.45 -2.35 -7.56
CA GLY A 48 -11.28 -0.90 -7.67
C GLY A 48 -12.15 -0.13 -6.72
N GLU A 49 -12.62 -0.77 -5.65
CA GLU A 49 -13.40 -0.11 -4.62
C GLU A 49 -12.48 0.45 -3.55
N ASN A 50 -13.07 1.29 -2.71
CA ASN A 50 -12.30 1.90 -1.64
C ASN A 50 -11.84 0.85 -0.62
N ALA A 51 -10.60 0.98 -0.18
CA ALA A 51 -10.04 0.11 0.82
C ALA A 51 -8.99 0.88 1.60
N SER A 52 -8.63 0.40 2.78
CA SER A 52 -7.66 1.11 3.59
C SER A 52 -6.25 0.95 3.04
N THR A 53 -5.41 1.93 3.35
CA THR A 53 -4.01 1.86 2.97
C THR A 53 -3.34 0.65 3.61
N LEU A 54 -3.71 0.33 4.83
CA LEU A 54 -3.15 -0.83 5.50
C LEU A 54 -3.49 -2.11 4.74
N SER A 55 -4.74 -2.23 4.28
CA SER A 55 -5.13 -3.39 3.49
C SER A 55 -4.31 -3.50 2.21
N LEU A 56 -4.09 -2.37 1.54
CA LEU A 56 -3.29 -2.37 0.32
C LEU A 56 -1.87 -2.82 0.59
N LEU A 57 -1.24 -2.30 1.65
CA LEU A 57 0.11 -2.69 2.00
C LEU A 57 0.20 -4.18 2.31
N SER A 58 -0.76 -4.68 3.09
CA SER A 58 -0.76 -6.09 3.48
C SER A 58 -0.94 -7.00 2.26
N TYR A 59 -1.84 -6.60 1.36
CA TYR A 59 -2.06 -7.35 0.12
C TYR A 59 -0.77 -7.37 -0.72
N CYS A 60 -0.14 -6.22 -0.89
CA CYS A 60 1.06 -6.13 -1.72
C CYS A 60 2.21 -6.95 -1.16
N ARG A 61 2.34 -7.02 0.17
CA ARG A 61 3.35 -7.88 0.78
C ARG A 61 3.10 -9.34 0.43
N THR A 62 1.86 -9.75 0.50
CA THR A 62 1.50 -11.15 0.26
C THR A 62 1.78 -11.56 -1.18
N VAL A 63 1.49 -10.69 -2.14
CA VAL A 63 1.72 -11.02 -3.56
C VAL A 63 3.07 -10.53 -4.05
N ARG A 64 3.96 -10.12 -3.14
CA ARG A 64 5.34 -9.77 -3.43
C ARG A 64 5.47 -8.54 -4.32
N LYS A 65 4.61 -7.56 -4.10
CA LYS A 65 4.64 -6.30 -4.84
C LYS A 65 4.95 -5.11 -3.95
N ILE A 66 5.53 -5.36 -2.78
CA ILE A 66 5.83 -4.26 -1.86
C ILE A 66 6.91 -3.34 -2.46
N ASP A 67 7.82 -3.89 -3.24
CA ASP A 67 8.85 -3.07 -3.88
C ASP A 67 8.22 -2.05 -4.82
N TRP A 68 7.17 -2.45 -5.51
CA TRP A 68 6.47 -1.53 -6.38
C TRP A 68 5.91 -0.35 -5.59
N LEU A 69 5.33 -0.61 -4.44
CA LEU A 69 4.82 0.47 -3.60
C LEU A 69 5.95 1.38 -3.14
N MET A 70 7.11 0.81 -2.88
CA MET A 70 8.22 1.62 -2.41
C MET A 70 8.78 2.52 -3.51
N THR A 71 8.45 2.26 -4.76
CA THR A 71 8.87 3.15 -5.83
C THR A 71 8.18 4.51 -5.78
N LEU A 72 7.17 4.65 -4.93
CA LEU A 72 6.53 5.95 -4.73
C LEU A 72 7.42 6.92 -3.96
N ALA A 73 8.41 6.40 -3.25
CA ALA A 73 9.35 7.26 -2.54
C ALA A 73 10.26 7.97 -3.54
N PRO A 74 10.65 9.21 -3.27
CA PRO A 74 11.58 9.91 -4.17
C PRO A 74 12.88 9.14 -4.29
N PRO A 75 13.47 9.10 -5.49
CA PRO A 75 14.70 8.31 -5.70
C PRO A 75 15.87 8.75 -4.82
N GLU A 76 15.91 10.00 -4.47
CA GLU A 76 17.00 10.53 -3.67
C GLU A 76 16.87 10.23 -2.19
N VAL A 77 15.76 9.67 -1.78
CA VAL A 77 15.56 9.35 -0.37
C VAL A 77 16.43 8.15 0.01
N ASN A 78 17.30 8.39 0.97
CA ASN A 78 18.24 7.38 1.41
C ASN A 78 17.59 6.55 2.52
N PRO A 79 17.61 5.22 2.41
CA PRO A 79 16.99 4.39 3.45
C PRO A 79 17.52 4.66 4.85
N SER A 80 18.80 5.05 4.98
CA SER A 80 19.33 5.36 6.29
C SER A 80 18.70 6.62 6.87
N LEU A 81 18.16 7.49 6.04
CA LEU A 81 17.44 8.65 6.53
C LEU A 81 16.14 8.26 7.17
N PHE A 82 15.47 7.28 6.61
CA PHE A 82 14.22 6.84 7.21
C PHE A 82 14.45 6.32 8.62
N GLY A 83 15.48 5.50 8.79
CA GLY A 83 15.74 4.94 10.11
C GLY A 83 16.08 5.97 11.14
N ARG A 84 16.97 6.90 10.80
CA ARG A 84 17.37 7.91 11.76
C ARG A 84 16.35 9.02 11.88
N GLN A 85 15.80 9.44 10.76
CA GLN A 85 14.87 10.54 10.76
C GLN A 85 13.53 10.22 11.34
N GLY A 86 13.18 8.98 11.39
CA GLY A 86 11.92 8.64 12.01
C GLY A 86 11.79 9.21 13.38
N ALA A 87 12.85 9.11 14.16
CA ALA A 87 12.85 9.63 15.51
C ALA A 87 12.92 11.16 15.52
N GLU A 88 13.72 11.73 14.65
CA GLU A 88 13.90 13.18 14.66
C GLU A 88 12.65 13.92 14.22
N VAL A 89 12.02 13.41 13.20
CA VAL A 89 10.80 14.04 12.72
C VAL A 89 9.72 13.99 13.79
N LYS A 90 9.63 12.91 14.51
CA LYS A 90 8.65 12.82 15.58
C LYS A 90 8.89 13.87 16.64
N ARG A 91 10.14 14.09 17.01
CA ARG A 91 10.45 15.10 18.01
C ARG A 91 10.02 16.48 17.56
N GLN A 92 10.27 16.79 16.32
CA GLN A 92 9.91 18.09 15.80
C GLN A 92 8.41 18.31 15.79
N ARG A 93 7.68 17.31 15.42
CA ARG A 93 6.23 17.44 15.42
C ARG A 93 5.68 17.56 16.82
N ALA A 94 6.23 16.82 17.73
CA ALA A 94 5.78 16.90 19.10
C ALA A 94 6.03 18.29 19.65
N GLY A 95 7.13 18.87 19.24
CA GLY A 95 7.42 20.22 19.66
C GLY A 95 6.43 21.23 19.19
N ARG A 96 5.59 21.09 18.22
CA ARG A 96 4.62 21.90 17.64
C ARG A 96 3.36 21.71 17.82
N GLN A 97 3.83 20.80 17.88
CA GLN A 97 3.23 20.05 17.88
C GLN A 97 2.83 20.15 18.28
N LYS A 98 3.12 20.56 18.89
CA LYS A 98 2.79 20.24 19.24
C LYS A 98 2.21 20.59 19.17
N ARG A 99 2.33 20.98 19.15
CA ARG A 99 1.94 20.75 18.94
C ARG A 99 1.53 20.75 18.82
N GLU A 100 1.66 20.93 18.82
CA GLU A 100 1.62 20.33 18.66
C GLU A 100 1.40 20.22 18.58
N VAL A 101 1.61 21.11 18.93
CA VAL A 101 1.54 20.56 18.92
C VAL A 101 1.59 20.49 18.98
#